data_9a934766d5c210e9c38fada8a6755711
#
_entry.id   9a934766d5c210e9c38fada8a6755711
#
_cell.length_a   1.000
_cell.length_b   1.000
_cell.length_c   1.000
_cell.angle_alpha   90.00
_cell.angle_beta   90.00
_cell.angle_gamma   90.00
#
_symmetry.space_group_name_H-M   'P 1'
#
loop_
_entity.id
_entity.type
_entity.pdbx_description
1 polymer ?
#
loop_
_entity_poly.entity_id
_entity_poly.type
_entity_poly.pdbx_seq_one_letter_code
_entity_poly.pdbx_strand_id
1 'polypeptide(L)'
;IEGPLGFTDFDPEGMLTDGFDQLGTMATNYNYPYYAEHLEALGYETSANWVEWQIPFDVIPEKMSRLADVVLKRYNLHVAEFGKSKSDEAKRYATKLFELVNEAYAPLYGYSAFSDKQIADYVKRYLKLIDKRLVVIILDENEEPIAAGLTDIRFARLIQQNQLLLVEPYRIIV
;
A
#
# COMPACT_ATOMS: atom_id res chain seq x y z
N ILE A 1 2.57 21.24 17.17
CA ILE A 1 1.82 19.96 17.21
C ILE A 1 1.39 19.69 15.79
N GLU A 2 1.62 18.49 15.33
CA GLU A 2 1.27 18.00 14.01
C GLU A 2 0.47 16.69 14.15
N GLY A 3 -0.53 16.49 13.30
CA GLY A 3 -1.37 15.29 13.33
C GLY A 3 -2.71 15.51 12.62
N PRO A 4 -3.57 14.49 12.66
CA PRO A 4 -3.38 13.20 13.35
C PRO A 4 -2.40 12.28 12.62
N LEU A 5 -1.43 11.76 13.35
CA LEU A 5 -0.42 10.81 12.85
C LEU A 5 -0.42 9.54 13.70
N GLY A 6 -0.14 8.40 13.07
CA GLY A 6 0.14 7.15 13.73
C GLY A 6 1.60 7.04 14.19
N PHE A 7 2.00 5.87 14.69
CA PHE A 7 3.40 5.56 14.97
C PHE A 7 4.17 5.16 13.70
N THR A 8 3.45 4.70 12.68
CA THR A 8 3.98 4.30 11.38
C THR A 8 2.94 4.58 10.32
N ASP A 9 3.35 4.64 9.06
CA ASP A 9 2.46 4.82 7.89
C ASP A 9 1.41 3.70 7.70
N PHE A 10 1.50 2.62 8.48
CA PHE A 10 0.49 1.57 8.50
C PHE A 10 -0.59 1.78 9.56
N ASP A 11 -0.41 2.77 10.40
CA ASP A 11 -1.43 3.18 11.37
C ASP A 11 -2.42 4.16 10.73
N PRO A 12 -3.65 4.28 11.26
CA PRO A 12 -4.58 5.31 10.82
C PRO A 12 -4.02 6.71 11.06
N GLU A 13 -3.95 7.51 9.98
CA GLU A 13 -3.47 8.89 10.04
C GLU A 13 -4.25 9.80 9.09
N GLY A 14 -4.10 11.11 9.26
CA GLY A 14 -4.82 12.10 8.49
C GLY A 14 -6.32 12.19 8.85
N MET A 15 -7.02 13.06 8.16
CA MET A 15 -8.48 13.16 8.20
C MET A 15 -9.04 13.39 6.81
N LEU A 16 -10.26 12.93 6.59
CA LEU A 16 -10.99 13.17 5.36
C LEU A 16 -11.38 14.64 5.25
N THR A 17 -11.06 15.28 4.15
CA THR A 17 -11.40 16.68 3.85
C THR A 17 -12.28 16.82 2.62
N ASP A 18 -12.31 15.81 1.75
CA ASP A 18 -13.13 15.76 0.55
C ASP A 18 -13.60 14.33 0.27
N GLY A 19 -14.63 14.14 -0.55
CA GLY A 19 -15.15 12.82 -0.89
C GLY A 19 -16.00 12.15 0.20
N PHE A 20 -16.68 12.92 1.04
CA PHE A 20 -17.53 12.41 2.14
C PHE A 20 -18.70 11.54 1.67
N ASP A 21 -19.08 11.66 0.40
CA ASP A 21 -20.12 10.87 -0.28
C ASP A 21 -19.57 9.60 -0.95
N GLN A 22 -18.25 9.43 -0.91
CA GLN A 22 -17.59 8.27 -1.52
C GLN A 22 -17.40 7.16 -0.50
N LEU A 23 -17.37 5.91 -0.99
CA LEU A 23 -17.00 4.77 -0.17
C LEU A 23 -15.50 4.80 0.09
N GLY A 24 -15.10 4.98 1.34
CA GLY A 24 -13.70 4.97 1.74
C GLY A 24 -13.04 3.60 1.53
N THR A 25 -11.73 3.61 1.33
CA THR A 25 -10.91 2.38 1.30
C THR A 25 -10.57 1.93 2.73
N MET A 26 -9.87 0.81 2.86
CA MET A 26 -9.38 0.34 4.17
C MET A 26 -8.41 1.33 4.84
N ALA A 27 -7.74 2.16 4.04
CA ALA A 27 -6.77 3.13 4.53
C ALA A 27 -7.39 4.51 4.80
N THR A 28 -8.64 4.73 4.35
CA THR A 28 -9.32 6.01 4.52
C THR A 28 -9.91 6.11 5.91
N ASN A 29 -9.52 7.14 6.67
CA ASN A 29 -10.20 7.49 7.90
C ASN A 29 -11.44 8.32 7.57
N TYR A 30 -12.61 7.88 8.03
CA TYR A 30 -13.82 8.67 7.90
C TYR A 30 -14.01 9.55 9.14
N ASN A 31 -14.34 10.81 8.91
CA ASN A 31 -14.77 11.79 9.91
C ASN A 31 -15.88 12.66 9.33
N TYR A 32 -16.53 13.44 10.18
CA TYR A 32 -17.51 14.41 9.71
C TYR A 32 -16.84 15.67 9.13
N PRO A 33 -17.48 16.36 8.18
CA PRO A 33 -16.92 17.56 7.52
C PRO A 33 -16.50 18.68 8.50
N TYR A 34 -17.20 18.84 9.60
CA TYR A 34 -16.93 19.90 10.57
C TYR A 34 -15.58 19.76 11.32
N TYR A 35 -14.89 18.62 11.21
CA TYR A 35 -13.58 18.42 11.86
C TYR A 35 -12.52 19.39 11.33
N ALA A 36 -12.47 19.59 10.00
CA ALA A 36 -11.53 20.53 9.38
C ALA A 36 -11.82 21.97 9.86
N GLU A 37 -13.09 22.38 9.85
CA GLU A 37 -13.52 23.71 10.31
C GLU A 37 -13.14 23.98 11.77
N HIS A 38 -13.27 22.97 12.64
CA HIS A 38 -12.90 23.11 14.05
C HIS A 38 -11.38 23.24 14.23
N LEU A 39 -10.57 22.48 13.46
CA LEU A 39 -9.12 22.60 13.52
C LEU A 39 -8.65 23.95 13.01
N GLU A 40 -9.21 24.45 11.91
CA GLU A 40 -8.92 25.79 11.39
C GLU A 40 -9.29 26.90 12.43
N ALA A 41 -10.44 26.75 13.05
CA ALA A 41 -10.89 27.69 14.11
C ALA A 41 -9.96 27.70 15.34
N LEU A 42 -9.26 26.60 15.60
CA LEU A 42 -8.22 26.46 16.63
C LEU A 42 -6.86 26.98 16.19
N GLY A 43 -6.71 27.43 14.93
CA GLY A 43 -5.47 27.97 14.39
C GLY A 43 -4.53 26.94 13.80
N TYR A 44 -5.01 25.72 13.51
CA TYR A 44 -4.25 24.73 12.74
C TYR A 44 -4.31 25.06 11.25
N GLU A 45 -3.25 24.71 10.55
CA GLU A 45 -3.12 24.84 9.09
C GLU A 45 -2.85 23.46 8.47
N THR A 46 -3.25 23.29 7.21
CA THR A 46 -2.95 22.06 6.48
C THR A 46 -1.46 21.95 6.20
N SER A 47 -0.84 20.89 6.66
CA SER A 47 0.59 20.60 6.48
C SER A 47 0.86 19.81 5.21
N ALA A 48 0.05 18.79 4.91
CA ALA A 48 0.15 17.98 3.72
C ALA A 48 -1.25 17.48 3.28
N ASN A 49 -1.37 17.17 2.00
CA ASN A 49 -2.57 16.57 1.42
C ASN A 49 -2.22 15.26 0.73
N TRP A 50 -3.04 14.24 0.94
CA TRP A 50 -3.00 12.99 0.20
C TRP A 50 -4.26 12.86 -0.65
N VAL A 51 -4.15 12.19 -1.78
CA VAL A 51 -5.28 11.91 -2.66
C VAL A 51 -5.40 10.41 -2.90
N GLU A 52 -6.63 9.91 -2.85
CA GLU A 52 -6.94 8.55 -3.28
C GLU A 52 -7.49 8.59 -4.71
N TRP A 53 -7.06 7.64 -5.54
CA TRP A 53 -7.48 7.54 -6.92
C TRP A 53 -8.26 6.26 -7.14
N GLN A 54 -9.44 6.37 -7.69
CA GLN A 54 -10.18 5.23 -8.23
C GLN A 54 -9.87 5.09 -9.72
N ILE A 55 -9.21 4.00 -10.08
CA ILE A 55 -8.84 3.73 -11.47
C ILE A 55 -9.63 2.51 -11.95
N PRO A 56 -10.60 2.66 -12.87
CA PRO A 56 -11.28 1.52 -13.47
C PRO A 56 -10.33 0.82 -14.45
N PHE A 57 -10.07 -0.48 -14.20
CA PHE A 57 -9.32 -1.32 -15.12
C PHE A 57 -10.23 -2.42 -15.68
N ASP A 58 -10.74 -2.21 -16.87
CA ASP A 58 -11.45 -3.26 -17.61
C ASP A 58 -10.45 -4.15 -18.36
N VAL A 59 -9.40 -3.55 -18.90
CA VAL A 59 -8.32 -4.25 -19.65
C VAL A 59 -6.99 -3.53 -19.40
N ILE A 60 -5.93 -4.29 -19.16
CA ILE A 60 -4.58 -3.74 -19.11
C ILE A 60 -4.20 -3.27 -20.54
N PRO A 61 -3.87 -1.98 -20.75
CA PRO A 61 -3.47 -1.50 -22.08
C PRO A 61 -2.25 -2.27 -22.59
N GLU A 62 -2.31 -2.76 -23.83
CA GLU A 62 -1.21 -3.53 -24.45
C GLU A 62 0.14 -2.78 -24.40
N LYS A 63 0.10 -1.45 -24.50
CA LYS A 63 1.28 -0.60 -24.38
C LYS A 63 1.97 -0.75 -23.02
N MET A 64 1.21 -0.89 -21.94
CA MET A 64 1.77 -1.08 -20.59
C MET A 64 2.44 -2.45 -20.45
N SER A 65 1.80 -3.51 -20.95
CA SER A 65 2.39 -4.86 -20.95
C SER A 65 3.69 -4.90 -21.75
N ARG A 66 3.71 -4.31 -22.94
CA ARG A 66 4.93 -4.22 -23.76
C ARG A 66 6.04 -3.42 -23.07
N LEU A 67 5.68 -2.31 -22.40
CA LEU A 67 6.66 -1.50 -21.68
C LEU A 67 7.25 -2.30 -20.51
N ALA A 68 6.44 -3.02 -19.76
CA ALA A 68 6.90 -3.89 -18.67
C ALA A 68 7.90 -4.94 -19.19
N ASP A 69 7.58 -5.64 -20.30
CA ASP A 69 8.49 -6.59 -20.91
C ASP A 69 9.84 -5.98 -21.33
N VAL A 70 9.80 -4.77 -21.88
CA VAL A 70 11.02 -4.04 -22.28
C VAL A 70 11.86 -3.69 -21.07
N VAL A 71 11.24 -3.19 -19.99
CA VAL A 71 11.92 -2.82 -18.74
C VAL A 71 12.55 -4.04 -18.09
N LEU A 72 11.79 -5.12 -17.93
CA LEU A 72 12.29 -6.37 -17.36
C LEU A 72 13.52 -6.88 -18.12
N LYS A 73 13.45 -6.92 -19.45
CA LYS A 73 14.57 -7.37 -20.29
C LYS A 73 15.77 -6.42 -20.25
N ARG A 74 15.51 -5.10 -20.30
CA ARG A 74 16.59 -4.09 -20.37
C ARG A 74 17.45 -4.07 -19.11
N TYR A 75 16.81 -4.28 -17.95
CA TYR A 75 17.46 -4.19 -16.65
C TYR A 75 17.73 -5.56 -16.03
N ASN A 76 17.56 -6.65 -16.80
CA ASN A 76 17.75 -8.03 -16.33
C ASN A 76 16.92 -8.35 -15.06
N LEU A 77 15.66 -7.90 -15.05
CA LEU A 77 14.74 -8.08 -13.94
C LEU A 77 13.82 -9.26 -14.19
N HIS A 78 13.34 -9.85 -13.11
CA HIS A 78 12.35 -10.91 -13.20
C HIS A 78 11.34 -10.88 -12.04
N VAL A 79 10.20 -11.52 -12.24
CA VAL A 79 9.15 -11.60 -11.23
C VAL A 79 9.38 -12.84 -10.35
N ALA A 80 9.45 -12.64 -9.02
CA ALA A 80 9.59 -13.73 -8.07
C ALA A 80 8.34 -14.63 -8.05
N GLU A 81 8.53 -15.95 -7.95
CA GLU A 81 7.43 -16.89 -7.75
C GLU A 81 6.94 -16.93 -6.28
N PHE A 82 6.66 -15.78 -5.71
CA PHE A 82 6.31 -15.63 -4.29
C PHE A 82 5.10 -16.50 -3.88
N GLY A 83 4.13 -16.68 -4.75
CA GLY A 83 2.96 -17.54 -4.52
C GLY A 83 3.32 -19.00 -4.22
N LYS A 84 4.44 -19.49 -4.75
CA LYS A 84 4.95 -20.85 -4.56
C LYS A 84 6.03 -20.96 -3.50
N SER A 85 6.47 -19.85 -2.91
CA SER A 85 7.59 -19.83 -1.96
C SER A 85 7.29 -20.61 -0.68
N LYS A 86 8.31 -21.31 -0.16
CA LYS A 86 8.26 -21.97 1.14
C LYS A 86 8.20 -20.95 2.26
N SER A 87 7.82 -21.37 3.48
CA SER A 87 7.63 -20.47 4.62
C SER A 87 8.82 -19.57 4.91
N ASP A 88 10.04 -20.11 4.89
CA ASP A 88 11.24 -19.35 5.23
C ASP A 88 11.66 -18.38 4.12
N GLU A 89 11.50 -18.80 2.87
CA GLU A 89 11.70 -17.94 1.71
C GLU A 89 10.67 -16.80 1.69
N ALA A 90 9.39 -17.10 1.97
CA ALA A 90 8.36 -16.08 2.08
C ALA A 90 8.64 -15.07 3.19
N LYS A 91 9.20 -15.52 4.33
CA LYS A 91 9.64 -14.61 5.40
C LYS A 91 10.80 -13.72 4.94
N ARG A 92 11.79 -14.30 4.25
CA ARG A 92 12.93 -13.54 3.69
C ARG A 92 12.43 -12.42 2.78
N TYR A 93 11.58 -12.76 1.81
CA TYR A 93 10.99 -11.77 0.92
C TYR A 93 10.17 -10.71 1.67
N ALA A 94 9.33 -11.12 2.63
CA ALA A 94 8.54 -10.16 3.41
C ALA A 94 9.43 -9.21 4.22
N THR A 95 10.53 -9.68 4.81
CA THR A 95 11.50 -8.82 5.51
C THR A 95 12.14 -7.83 4.54
N LYS A 96 12.64 -8.32 3.40
CA LYS A 96 13.23 -7.48 2.35
C LYS A 96 12.26 -6.43 1.80
N LEU A 97 10.97 -6.75 1.70
CA LEU A 97 9.96 -5.79 1.30
C LEU A 97 9.80 -4.64 2.29
N PHE A 98 9.86 -4.89 3.60
CA PHE A 98 9.84 -3.82 4.59
C PHE A 98 11.13 -2.98 4.57
N GLU A 99 12.28 -3.61 4.31
CA GLU A 99 13.54 -2.87 4.09
C GLU A 99 13.42 -1.97 2.86
N LEU A 100 12.87 -2.48 1.76
CA LEU A 100 12.60 -1.70 0.54
C LEU A 100 11.59 -0.56 0.79
N VAL A 101 10.55 -0.79 1.58
CA VAL A 101 9.60 0.27 2.00
C VAL A 101 10.33 1.34 2.79
N ASN A 102 11.18 0.97 3.75
CA ASN A 102 11.97 1.92 4.52
C ASN A 102 12.84 2.81 3.61
N GLU A 103 13.45 2.23 2.59
CA GLU A 103 14.29 2.97 1.63
C GLU A 103 13.44 3.86 0.71
N ALA A 104 12.41 3.28 0.09
CA ALA A 104 11.59 3.97 -0.90
C ALA A 104 10.73 5.10 -0.29
N TYR A 105 10.29 4.94 0.95
CA TYR A 105 9.41 5.89 1.62
C TYR A 105 10.16 6.92 2.48
N ALA A 106 11.47 6.74 2.68
CA ALA A 106 12.29 7.68 3.45
C ALA A 106 12.08 9.17 3.10
N PRO A 107 11.90 9.57 1.81
CA PRO A 107 11.66 10.96 1.45
C PRO A 107 10.20 11.42 1.59
N LEU A 108 9.27 10.53 1.94
CA LEU A 108 7.85 10.89 2.05
C LEU A 108 7.60 11.67 3.34
N TYR A 109 6.68 12.61 3.22
CA TYR A 109 6.26 13.45 4.34
C TYR A 109 5.67 12.59 5.47
N GLY A 110 6.15 12.84 6.70
CA GLY A 110 5.66 12.14 7.90
C GLY A 110 6.14 10.70 8.05
N TYR A 111 6.87 10.13 7.05
CA TYR A 111 7.29 8.74 7.12
C TYR A 111 8.22 8.45 8.30
N SER A 112 7.90 7.40 9.04
CA SER A 112 8.71 6.84 10.11
C SER A 112 9.18 5.44 9.75
N ALA A 113 10.51 5.25 9.63
CA ALA A 113 11.08 3.95 9.27
C ALA A 113 10.78 2.88 10.33
N PHE A 114 10.45 1.69 9.86
CA PHE A 114 10.26 0.51 10.72
C PHE A 114 11.60 0.05 11.30
N SER A 115 11.64 -0.17 12.59
CA SER A 115 12.73 -0.89 13.24
C SER A 115 12.69 -2.38 12.92
N ASP A 116 13.82 -3.09 13.05
CA ASP A 116 13.91 -4.53 12.82
C ASP A 116 12.89 -5.32 13.64
N LYS A 117 12.61 -4.88 14.87
CA LYS A 117 11.60 -5.51 15.73
C LYS A 117 10.19 -5.34 15.16
N GLN A 118 9.85 -4.14 14.70
CA GLN A 118 8.55 -3.87 14.06
C GLN A 118 8.42 -4.69 12.78
N ILE A 119 9.45 -4.73 11.93
CA ILE A 119 9.48 -5.55 10.71
C ILE A 119 9.20 -7.02 11.06
N ALA A 120 9.91 -7.59 12.05
CA ALA A 120 9.71 -8.97 12.45
C ALA A 120 8.27 -9.24 12.94
N ASP A 121 7.68 -8.33 13.72
CA ASP A 121 6.32 -8.43 14.22
C ASP A 121 5.28 -8.30 13.08
N TYR A 122 5.48 -7.37 12.15
CA TYR A 122 4.63 -7.19 10.96
C TYR A 122 4.69 -8.42 10.05
N VAL A 123 5.88 -8.90 9.71
CA VAL A 123 6.06 -10.11 8.90
C VAL A 123 5.34 -11.30 9.52
N LYS A 124 5.50 -11.52 10.83
CA LYS A 124 4.81 -12.61 11.55
C LYS A 124 3.29 -12.51 11.49
N ARG A 125 2.76 -11.30 11.57
CA ARG A 125 1.33 -11.00 11.59
C ARG A 125 0.72 -11.07 10.20
N TYR A 126 1.29 -10.32 9.25
CA TYR A 126 0.70 -10.12 7.93
C TYR A 126 0.94 -11.29 6.98
N LEU A 127 2.09 -11.99 7.06
CA LEU A 127 2.38 -13.12 6.17
C LEU A 127 1.33 -14.24 6.25
N LYS A 128 0.60 -14.34 7.36
CA LYS A 128 -0.49 -15.30 7.54
C LYS A 128 -1.82 -14.84 6.93
N LEU A 129 -1.99 -13.53 6.76
CA LEU A 129 -3.23 -12.90 6.31
C LEU A 129 -3.21 -12.63 4.80
N ILE A 130 -2.03 -12.40 4.24
CA ILE A 130 -1.85 -12.05 2.84
C ILE A 130 -2.00 -13.30 1.96
N ASP A 131 -2.79 -13.18 0.92
CA ASP A 131 -2.78 -14.16 -0.17
C ASP A 131 -1.55 -13.91 -1.04
N LYS A 132 -0.55 -14.79 -0.95
CA LYS A 132 0.71 -14.67 -1.66
C LYS A 132 0.57 -14.55 -3.19
N ARG A 133 -0.56 -15.02 -3.76
CA ARG A 133 -0.85 -14.90 -5.20
C ARG A 133 -1.12 -13.47 -5.63
N LEU A 134 -1.41 -12.59 -4.67
CA LEU A 134 -1.71 -11.18 -4.87
C LEU A 134 -0.51 -10.27 -4.57
N VAL A 135 0.64 -10.87 -4.34
CA VAL A 135 1.91 -10.16 -4.13
C VAL A 135 2.79 -10.37 -5.35
N VAL A 136 3.22 -9.29 -5.94
CA VAL A 136 4.21 -9.27 -7.02
C VAL A 136 5.50 -8.70 -6.46
N ILE A 137 6.60 -9.39 -6.65
CA ILE A 137 7.94 -8.94 -6.26
C ILE A 137 8.80 -8.97 -7.51
N ILE A 138 9.48 -7.88 -7.80
CA ILE A 138 10.45 -7.79 -8.90
C ILE A 138 11.84 -7.87 -8.31
N LEU A 139 12.63 -8.78 -8.84
CA LEU A 139 13.99 -9.05 -8.41
C LEU A 139 14.98 -8.59 -9.48
N ASP A 140 16.16 -8.20 -9.04
CA ASP A 140 17.30 -7.95 -9.90
C ASP A 140 18.09 -9.27 -10.21
N GLU A 141 19.21 -9.14 -10.89
CA GLU A 141 20.10 -10.26 -11.24
C GLU A 141 20.76 -10.95 -10.03
N ASN A 142 20.75 -10.31 -8.86
CA ASN A 142 21.29 -10.83 -7.61
C ASN A 142 20.21 -11.43 -6.70
N GLU A 143 18.99 -11.61 -7.20
CA GLU A 143 17.83 -12.07 -6.42
C GLU A 143 17.43 -11.10 -5.29
N GLU A 144 17.76 -9.80 -5.40
CA GLU A 144 17.35 -8.78 -4.45
C GLU A 144 16.07 -8.06 -4.91
N PRO A 145 15.07 -7.89 -4.04
CA PRO A 145 13.86 -7.16 -4.35
C PRO A 145 14.13 -5.68 -4.63
N ILE A 146 13.66 -5.19 -5.77
CA ILE A 146 13.78 -3.80 -6.17
C ILE A 146 12.43 -3.10 -6.31
N ALA A 147 11.35 -3.86 -6.42
CA ALA A 147 10.00 -3.35 -6.43
C ALA A 147 9.01 -4.41 -5.94
N ALA A 148 7.90 -3.97 -5.40
CA ALA A 148 6.82 -4.86 -5.00
C ALA A 148 5.46 -4.22 -5.18
N GLY A 149 4.46 -5.05 -5.46
CA GLY A 149 3.05 -4.69 -5.46
C GLY A 149 2.26 -5.66 -4.57
N LEU A 150 1.41 -5.11 -3.72
CA LEU A 150 0.50 -5.87 -2.88
C LEU A 150 -0.93 -5.48 -3.22
N THR A 151 -1.76 -6.49 -3.52
CA THR A 151 -3.20 -6.31 -3.72
C THR A 151 -3.96 -7.12 -2.68
N ASP A 152 -5.12 -6.62 -2.22
CA ASP A 152 -5.97 -7.36 -1.29
C ASP A 152 -7.41 -7.46 -1.81
N ILE A 153 -7.84 -8.69 -2.11
CA ILE A 153 -9.22 -8.97 -2.59
C ILE A 153 -10.18 -9.26 -1.43
N ARG A 154 -9.71 -9.55 -0.23
CA ARG A 154 -10.58 -10.02 0.87
C ARG A 154 -11.57 -8.94 1.31
N PHE A 155 -11.16 -7.70 1.29
CA PHE A 155 -12.02 -6.57 1.62
C PHE A 155 -13.12 -6.34 0.57
N ALA A 156 -12.83 -6.50 -0.70
CA ALA A 156 -13.83 -6.42 -1.76
C ALA A 156 -14.96 -7.45 -1.57
N ARG A 157 -14.66 -8.67 -1.12
CA ARG A 157 -15.67 -9.70 -0.82
C ARG A 157 -16.52 -9.39 0.41
N LEU A 158 -15.96 -8.83 1.47
CA LEU A 158 -16.70 -8.40 2.65
C LEU A 158 -17.67 -7.27 2.31
N ILE A 159 -17.25 -6.34 1.47
CA ILE A 159 -18.10 -5.26 0.96
C ILE A 159 -19.21 -5.81 0.07
N GLN A 160 -18.93 -6.79 -0.80
CA GLN A 160 -19.93 -7.45 -1.63
C GLN A 160 -21.02 -8.19 -0.80
N GLN A 161 -20.61 -8.89 0.25
CA GLN A 161 -21.55 -9.64 1.11
C GLN A 161 -22.51 -8.73 1.88
N ASN A 162 -22.11 -7.49 2.14
CA ASN A 162 -22.93 -6.49 2.84
C ASN A 162 -23.70 -5.56 1.88
N GLN A 163 -23.81 -5.90 0.59
CA GLN A 163 -24.51 -5.10 -0.45
C GLN A 163 -23.92 -3.69 -0.66
N LEU A 164 -22.72 -3.43 -0.23
CA LEU A 164 -22.01 -2.21 -0.56
C LEU A 164 -21.34 -2.38 -1.93
N LEU A 165 -21.63 -1.45 -2.83
CA LEU A 165 -21.20 -1.47 -4.24
C LEU A 165 -19.70 -1.68 -4.37
N LEU A 166 -19.32 -2.51 -5.35
CA LEU A 166 -17.95 -2.81 -5.76
C LEU A 166 -17.17 -1.53 -6.06
N VAL A 167 -16.19 -1.27 -5.23
CA VAL A 167 -14.99 -0.56 -5.64
C VAL A 167 -13.87 -1.58 -5.55
N GLU A 168 -13.30 -2.00 -6.66
CA GLU A 168 -12.13 -2.86 -6.66
C GLU A 168 -10.92 -2.02 -6.21
N PRO A 169 -10.38 -2.22 -5.00
CA PRO A 169 -9.25 -1.45 -4.55
C PRO A 169 -7.95 -2.14 -5.02
N TYR A 170 -7.45 -1.74 -6.17
CA TYR A 170 -6.05 -1.98 -6.48
C TYR A 170 -5.23 -0.84 -5.89
N ARG A 171 -4.58 -1.09 -4.76
CA ARG A 171 -3.55 -0.21 -4.26
C ARG A 171 -2.22 -0.68 -4.83
N ILE A 172 -1.70 0.03 -5.81
CA ILE A 172 -0.33 -0.15 -6.28
C ILE A 172 0.55 0.71 -5.36
N ILE A 173 1.31 0.06 -4.49
CA ILE A 173 2.40 0.70 -3.77
C ILE A 173 3.60 0.62 -4.72
N VAL A 174 3.98 1.75 -5.29
CA VAL A 174 5.14 1.88 -6.17
C VAL A 174 6.29 2.42 -5.35
#